data_b05875d881f3d1ac8c0be3fbcd2d97a3
#
_entry.id   b05875d881f3d1ac8c0be3fbcd2d97a3
#
_cell.length_a   1.000
_cell.length_b   1.000
_cell.length_c   1.000
_cell.angle_alpha   90.00
_cell.angle_beta   90.00
_cell.angle_gamma   90.00
#
_symmetry.space_group_name_H-M   'P 1'
#
loop_
_entity.id
_entity.type
_entity.pdbx_description
1 polymer ?
#
loop_
_entity_poly.entity_id
_entity_poly.type
_entity_poly.pdbx_seq_one_letter_code
_entity_poly.pdbx_strand_id
1 'polypeptide(L)'
;LYKIAIEGGGLVKKKFDKETRNCKKVNEEVLLKILRENCKSEIGIKFNFRDINSIDDFKKHVPLTQYDYYENYIRRMSNGEKNILISEGVEYFGHTSGTTGKQKLIPSTKTSRKLASKYMALLTNKFSYDNFRENWNYGRGLMIADIVMTTYTQGGVPICSATSGGMNGIRFILPYLYTSPIEVMKIKDKEATLYLHLLFALKETKLLYISGVFISNILDLFRILESKHQNLVRDIRRGCIRNNLNIDENTRKKLNSLLSPDASRADKLDYEFGKGLKGISRRVWPNLSYIATVTGANFSIYDDKVNYYTDSLPIYSPAYAATEAMIGINPYANKIRYVIIPDTAFYEFIPQKEGKEDSQNTLCLEELEIGTKYEIVITNYAGLYRYRMGDVVQVVGFYNNCPEVEFLYRKNQVLNMVSEKTNEEHLTNSIKSTIKKLNLNLVDYTTMPDNSITPGRYAVYFEFKNSISNYNIKLLEETLDKEIRSSNLAYDRARNNKNLSMVKVILLQPNTFNTIKESLYKKGISKNQIKIPRVISNNRSILNIINRNKI
;
A
#
# COMPACT_ATOMS: atom_id res chain seq x y z
N LEU A 1 19.21 -16.19 11.70
CA LEU A 1 18.07 -15.31 12.01
C LEU A 1 16.80 -15.76 11.27
N TYR A 2 16.85 -16.04 9.96
CA TYR A 2 15.68 -16.56 9.21
C TYR A 2 15.13 -17.87 9.77
N LYS A 3 15.96 -18.84 10.17
CA LYS A 3 15.49 -20.07 10.82
C LYS A 3 14.68 -19.75 12.07
N ILE A 4 15.20 -18.89 12.94
CA ILE A 4 14.52 -18.46 14.17
C ILE A 4 13.20 -17.74 13.83
N ALA A 5 13.19 -16.87 12.82
CA ALA A 5 11.97 -16.19 12.39
C ALA A 5 10.91 -17.16 11.82
N ILE A 6 11.32 -18.18 11.08
CA ILE A 6 10.43 -19.24 10.54
C ILE A 6 9.89 -20.12 11.67
N GLU A 7 10.72 -20.52 12.63
CA GLU A 7 10.29 -21.30 13.79
C GLU A 7 9.33 -20.49 14.68
N GLY A 8 9.70 -19.24 15.01
CA GLY A 8 8.80 -18.31 15.70
C GLY A 8 7.50 -18.07 14.93
N GLY A 9 7.60 -17.93 13.60
CA GLY A 9 6.46 -17.85 12.69
C GLY A 9 5.58 -19.11 12.75
N GLY A 10 6.16 -20.29 12.92
CA GLY A 10 5.43 -21.53 13.12
C GLY A 10 4.59 -21.55 14.40
N LEU A 11 5.09 -20.97 15.49
CA LEU A 11 4.32 -20.80 16.73
C LEU A 11 3.19 -19.77 16.54
N VAL A 12 3.48 -18.66 15.87
CA VAL A 12 2.45 -17.66 15.54
C VAL A 12 1.39 -18.26 14.64
N LYS A 13 1.77 -19.10 13.65
CA LYS A 13 0.83 -19.79 12.77
C LYS A 13 -0.10 -20.72 13.53
N LYS A 14 0.44 -21.53 14.45
CA LYS A 14 -0.38 -22.42 15.30
C LYS A 14 -1.41 -21.62 16.14
N LYS A 15 -0.99 -20.47 16.69
CA LYS A 15 -1.89 -19.58 17.40
C LYS A 15 -2.94 -19.00 16.47
N PHE A 16 -2.55 -18.50 15.31
CA PHE A 16 -3.44 -17.96 14.27
C PHE A 16 -4.46 -19.01 13.79
N ASP A 17 -4.03 -20.24 13.53
CA ASP A 17 -4.93 -21.35 13.16
C ASP A 17 -5.97 -21.65 14.25
N LYS A 18 -5.62 -21.53 15.53
CA LYS A 18 -6.56 -21.65 16.66
C LYS A 18 -7.52 -20.48 16.73
N GLU A 19 -7.01 -19.27 16.56
CA GLU A 19 -7.80 -18.02 16.60
C GLU A 19 -8.80 -17.95 15.45
N THR A 20 -8.40 -18.35 14.25
CA THR A 20 -9.29 -18.37 13.07
C THR A 20 -10.39 -19.44 13.16
N ARG A 21 -10.20 -20.52 13.95
CA ARG A 21 -11.31 -21.45 14.26
C ARG A 21 -12.31 -20.89 15.26
N ASN A 22 -11.91 -19.89 16.05
CA ASN A 22 -12.74 -19.28 17.09
C ASN A 22 -12.83 -17.74 16.89
N CYS A 23 -12.88 -17.28 15.64
CA CYS A 23 -12.73 -15.87 15.30
C CYS A 23 -13.77 -14.96 15.99
N LYS A 24 -15.03 -15.41 16.12
CA LYS A 24 -16.08 -14.72 16.88
C LYS A 24 -15.63 -14.39 18.30
N LYS A 25 -15.30 -15.44 19.08
CA LYS A 25 -14.90 -15.31 20.47
C LYS A 25 -13.65 -14.45 20.62
N VAL A 26 -12.63 -14.65 19.77
CA VAL A 26 -11.39 -13.88 19.81
C VAL A 26 -11.68 -12.41 19.54
N ASN A 27 -12.53 -12.11 18.56
CA ASN A 27 -12.84 -10.73 18.17
C ASN A 27 -13.67 -10.01 19.23
N GLU A 28 -14.59 -10.71 19.91
CA GLU A 28 -15.32 -10.20 21.07
C GLU A 28 -14.38 -9.93 22.27
N GLU A 29 -13.47 -10.85 22.59
CA GLU A 29 -12.45 -10.67 23.63
C GLU A 29 -11.56 -9.45 23.36
N VAL A 30 -11.21 -9.21 22.09
CA VAL A 30 -10.47 -8.00 21.67
C VAL A 30 -11.26 -6.73 21.94
N LEU A 31 -12.55 -6.69 21.60
CA LEU A 31 -13.42 -5.54 21.90
C LEU A 31 -13.45 -5.25 23.39
N LEU A 32 -13.84 -6.24 24.18
CA LEU A 32 -13.98 -6.09 25.63
C LEU A 32 -12.67 -5.69 26.31
N LYS A 33 -11.54 -6.18 25.79
CA LYS A 33 -10.20 -5.77 26.26
C LYS A 33 -9.94 -4.29 25.95
N ILE A 34 -10.17 -3.84 24.71
CA ILE A 34 -9.99 -2.44 24.31
C ILE A 34 -10.83 -1.52 25.18
N LEU A 35 -12.10 -1.86 25.42
CA LEU A 35 -13.01 -1.05 26.24
C LEU A 35 -12.55 -0.97 27.71
N ARG A 36 -12.17 -2.10 28.31
CA ARG A 36 -11.67 -2.16 29.70
C ARG A 36 -10.39 -1.35 29.88
N GLU A 37 -9.44 -1.47 28.97
CA GLU A 37 -8.17 -0.75 29.03
C GLU A 37 -8.35 0.77 28.90
N ASN A 38 -9.42 1.21 28.22
CA ASN A 38 -9.68 2.62 27.92
C ASN A 38 -10.90 3.21 28.67
N CYS A 39 -11.48 2.52 29.65
CA CYS A 39 -12.68 2.98 30.37
C CYS A 39 -12.46 4.29 31.16
N LYS A 40 -11.20 4.67 31.46
CA LYS A 40 -10.83 5.91 32.12
C LYS A 40 -10.41 7.03 31.19
N SER A 41 -10.36 6.79 29.87
CA SER A 41 -10.11 7.83 28.87
C SER A 41 -11.34 8.73 28.73
N GLU A 42 -11.15 9.93 28.15
CA GLU A 42 -12.27 10.86 27.90
C GLU A 42 -13.36 10.21 27.07
N ILE A 43 -12.99 9.50 26.00
CA ILE A 43 -13.94 8.78 25.15
C ILE A 43 -14.59 7.61 25.89
N GLY A 44 -13.83 6.92 26.74
CA GLY A 44 -14.35 5.81 27.55
C GLY A 44 -15.37 6.25 28.59
N ILE A 45 -15.17 7.42 29.21
CA ILE A 45 -16.15 8.05 30.10
C ILE A 45 -17.37 8.50 29.29
N LYS A 46 -17.16 9.18 28.16
CA LYS A 46 -18.24 9.69 27.31
C LYS A 46 -19.21 8.59 26.85
N PHE A 47 -18.70 7.41 26.49
CA PHE A 47 -19.51 6.28 26.03
C PHE A 47 -19.73 5.20 27.10
N ASN A 48 -19.37 5.47 28.34
CA ASN A 48 -19.57 4.58 29.47
C ASN A 48 -19.00 3.17 29.26
N PHE A 49 -17.74 3.06 28.78
CA PHE A 49 -17.11 1.77 28.43
C PHE A 49 -17.09 0.77 29.59
N ARG A 50 -17.16 1.25 30.84
CA ARG A 50 -17.18 0.38 32.02
C ARG A 50 -18.38 -0.55 32.08
N ASP A 51 -19.53 -0.10 31.56
CA ASP A 51 -20.79 -0.82 31.66
C ASP A 51 -21.11 -1.62 30.39
N ILE A 52 -20.27 -1.52 29.36
CA ILE A 52 -20.40 -2.29 28.11
C ILE A 52 -19.82 -3.69 28.31
N ASN A 53 -20.67 -4.72 28.23
CA ASN A 53 -20.28 -6.10 28.47
C ASN A 53 -20.54 -7.03 27.26
N SER A 54 -21.14 -6.51 26.18
CA SER A 54 -21.45 -7.27 24.98
C SER A 54 -21.25 -6.43 23.71
N ILE A 55 -21.19 -7.10 22.56
CA ILE A 55 -21.14 -6.44 21.24
C ILE A 55 -22.40 -5.61 21.01
N ASP A 56 -23.57 -6.11 21.42
CA ASP A 56 -24.84 -5.40 21.25
C ASP A 56 -24.90 -4.13 22.09
N ASP A 57 -24.43 -4.18 23.34
CA ASP A 57 -24.31 -2.98 24.16
C ASP A 57 -23.35 -1.97 23.54
N PHE A 58 -22.23 -2.43 23.01
CA PHE A 58 -21.28 -1.57 22.33
C PHE A 58 -21.89 -0.87 21.11
N LYS A 59 -22.61 -1.62 20.26
CA LYS A 59 -23.31 -1.06 19.09
C LYS A 59 -24.38 -0.02 19.47
N LYS A 60 -25.04 -0.17 20.61
CA LYS A 60 -26.05 0.78 21.11
C LYS A 60 -25.44 2.08 21.63
N HIS A 61 -24.30 2.00 22.35
CA HIS A 61 -23.73 3.15 23.04
C HIS A 61 -22.72 3.93 22.18
N VAL A 62 -22.03 3.28 21.25
CA VAL A 62 -21.00 3.89 20.42
C VAL A 62 -21.47 4.03 18.98
N PRO A 63 -21.56 5.24 18.43
CA PRO A 63 -21.99 5.44 17.05
C PRO A 63 -20.92 5.01 16.05
N LEU A 64 -21.31 4.75 14.81
CA LEU A 64 -20.39 4.66 13.67
C LEU A 64 -19.72 6.02 13.45
N THR A 65 -18.42 6.03 13.26
CA THR A 65 -17.62 7.25 13.18
C THR A 65 -16.82 7.32 11.89
N GLN A 66 -16.40 8.53 11.53
CA GLN A 66 -15.42 8.84 10.49
C GLN A 66 -14.29 9.70 11.08
N TYR A 67 -13.26 10.00 10.30
CA TYR A 67 -12.08 10.70 10.79
C TYR A 67 -12.38 12.07 11.41
N ASP A 68 -13.33 12.82 10.84
CA ASP A 68 -13.68 14.17 11.30
C ASP A 68 -14.15 14.17 12.77
N TYR A 69 -14.76 13.06 13.22
CA TYR A 69 -15.12 12.86 14.63
C TYR A 69 -13.89 12.84 15.54
N TYR A 70 -12.77 12.29 15.06
CA TYR A 70 -11.54 12.12 15.84
C TYR A 70 -10.55 13.27 15.70
N GLU A 71 -10.67 14.14 14.70
CA GLU A 71 -9.68 15.16 14.34
C GLU A 71 -9.28 16.02 15.54
N ASN A 72 -10.27 16.51 16.33
CA ASN A 72 -10.00 17.32 17.50
C ASN A 72 -9.31 16.53 18.63
N TYR A 73 -9.76 15.32 18.93
CA TYR A 73 -9.15 14.45 19.94
C TYR A 73 -7.70 14.12 19.58
N ILE A 74 -7.44 13.74 18.34
CA ILE A 74 -6.10 13.41 17.84
C ILE A 74 -5.19 14.65 17.89
N ARG A 75 -5.70 15.83 17.58
CA ARG A 75 -4.96 17.09 17.69
C ARG A 75 -4.53 17.35 19.13
N ARG A 76 -5.40 17.16 20.12
CA ARG A 76 -5.09 17.29 21.54
C ARG A 76 -4.04 16.26 21.98
N MET A 77 -4.19 15.01 21.56
CA MET A 77 -3.17 13.97 21.77
C MET A 77 -1.82 14.34 21.16
N SER A 78 -1.81 14.94 19.97
CA SER A 78 -0.57 15.40 19.31
C SER A 78 0.10 16.56 20.04
N ASN A 79 -0.65 17.35 20.80
CA ASN A 79 -0.13 18.39 21.69
C ASN A 79 0.38 17.84 23.04
N GLY A 80 0.25 16.54 23.30
CA GLY A 80 0.75 15.88 24.48
C GLY A 80 -0.29 15.58 25.56
N GLU A 81 -1.59 15.87 25.31
CA GLU A 81 -2.66 15.49 26.23
C GLU A 81 -2.80 13.97 26.30
N LYS A 82 -2.97 13.45 27.52
CA LYS A 82 -3.08 12.01 27.80
C LYS A 82 -4.53 11.62 28.12
N ASN A 83 -4.81 10.33 28.05
CA ASN A 83 -6.12 9.76 28.39
C ASN A 83 -7.30 10.36 27.58
N ILE A 84 -7.07 10.73 26.34
CA ILE A 84 -8.10 11.25 25.44
C ILE A 84 -8.88 10.10 24.78
N LEU A 85 -8.30 9.45 23.77
CA LEU A 85 -8.91 8.29 23.09
C LEU A 85 -8.48 6.97 23.72
N ILE A 86 -7.29 6.92 24.32
CA ILE A 86 -6.66 5.74 24.88
C ILE A 86 -5.91 6.08 26.17
N SER A 87 -5.74 5.08 27.02
CA SER A 87 -4.94 5.18 28.25
C SER A 87 -3.45 4.88 27.99
N GLU A 88 -3.13 4.07 26.97
CA GLU A 88 -1.76 3.79 26.55
C GLU A 88 -1.13 5.02 25.86
N GLY A 89 0.18 5.21 26.01
CA GLY A 89 0.91 6.29 25.34
C GLY A 89 1.03 6.05 23.83
N VAL A 90 1.00 7.13 23.06
CA VAL A 90 1.26 7.10 21.62
C VAL A 90 2.76 7.02 21.37
N GLU A 91 3.24 6.00 20.62
CA GLU A 91 4.65 5.87 20.21
C GLU A 91 4.99 6.75 19.00
N TYR A 92 4.08 6.83 18.05
CA TYR A 92 4.17 7.72 16.88
C TYR A 92 2.78 7.97 16.29
N PHE A 93 2.66 9.02 15.49
CA PHE A 93 1.49 9.23 14.65
C PHE A 93 1.80 8.75 13.22
N GLY A 94 1.03 7.77 12.75
CA GLY A 94 1.03 7.39 11.35
C GLY A 94 0.32 8.45 10.51
N HIS A 95 0.93 8.91 9.41
CA HIS A 95 0.20 9.72 8.45
C HIS A 95 -0.34 8.87 7.32
N THR A 96 -1.59 9.12 6.93
CA THR A 96 -2.17 8.50 5.73
C THR A 96 -1.82 9.32 4.49
N SER A 97 -1.72 8.65 3.35
CA SER A 97 -1.51 9.28 2.04
C SER A 97 -2.76 10.02 1.52
N GLY A 98 -3.54 10.69 2.41
CA GLY A 98 -4.85 11.27 2.11
C GLY A 98 -4.97 11.90 0.73
N THR A 99 -5.84 11.35 -0.11
CA THR A 99 -6.16 11.86 -1.45
C THR A 99 -6.91 13.19 -1.42
N THR A 100 -7.46 13.57 -0.26
CA THR A 100 -8.25 14.78 -0.02
C THR A 100 -7.44 16.03 0.33
N GLY A 101 -6.10 15.94 0.37
CA GLY A 101 -5.21 17.10 0.58
C GLY A 101 -4.84 17.42 2.03
N LYS A 102 -5.59 17.00 3.05
CA LYS A 102 -5.18 17.04 4.46
C LYS A 102 -4.62 15.69 4.87
N GLN A 103 -3.41 15.65 5.43
CA GLN A 103 -2.85 14.45 6.03
C GLN A 103 -3.63 14.13 7.31
N LYS A 104 -4.17 12.91 7.38
CA LYS A 104 -4.78 12.40 8.58
C LYS A 104 -3.69 11.79 9.46
N LEU A 105 -3.69 12.15 10.74
CA LEU A 105 -2.82 11.54 11.74
C LEU A 105 -3.58 10.40 12.41
N ILE A 106 -2.97 9.22 12.47
CA ILE A 106 -3.51 8.05 13.16
C ILE A 106 -2.56 7.69 14.29
N PRO A 107 -3.01 7.66 15.55
CA PRO A 107 -2.17 7.25 16.66
C PRO A 107 -1.69 5.80 16.48
N SER A 108 -0.47 5.50 16.90
CA SER A 108 0.05 4.14 17.01
C SER A 108 0.61 3.92 18.39
N THR A 109 0.14 2.86 19.05
CA THR A 109 0.57 2.48 20.39
C THR A 109 1.60 1.36 20.34
N LYS A 110 2.26 1.10 21.48
CA LYS A 110 3.17 -0.04 21.61
C LYS A 110 2.44 -1.36 21.35
N THR A 111 1.19 -1.47 21.80
CA THR A 111 0.36 -2.66 21.62
C THR A 111 0.03 -2.87 20.13
N SER A 112 -0.50 -1.85 19.45
CA SER A 112 -0.82 -1.95 18.02
C SER A 112 0.41 -2.26 17.16
N ARG A 113 1.55 -1.60 17.44
CA ARG A 113 2.82 -1.85 16.73
C ARG A 113 3.35 -3.27 16.96
N LYS A 114 3.30 -3.79 18.20
CA LYS A 114 3.75 -5.17 18.50
C LYS A 114 2.90 -6.21 17.77
N LEU A 115 1.58 -6.02 17.72
CA LEU A 115 0.67 -6.90 16.97
C LEU A 115 0.99 -6.87 15.48
N ALA A 116 1.09 -5.68 14.87
CA ALA A 116 1.46 -5.55 13.48
C ALA A 116 2.82 -6.21 13.18
N SER A 117 3.84 -5.97 14.03
CA SER A 117 5.18 -6.56 13.87
C SER A 117 5.15 -8.09 13.99
N LYS A 118 4.35 -8.65 14.90
CA LYS A 118 4.19 -10.12 15.06
C LYS A 118 3.73 -10.76 13.74
N TYR A 119 2.73 -10.18 13.11
CA TYR A 119 2.18 -10.72 11.86
C TYR A 119 3.08 -10.42 10.67
N MET A 120 3.56 -9.18 10.52
CA MET A 120 4.41 -8.78 9.39
C MET A 120 5.80 -9.42 9.42
N ALA A 121 6.42 -9.62 10.60
CA ALA A 121 7.77 -10.16 10.67
C ALA A 121 7.83 -11.67 10.86
N LEU A 122 6.84 -12.30 11.50
CA LEU A 122 6.89 -13.71 11.80
C LEU A 122 5.93 -14.52 10.89
N LEU A 123 4.65 -14.16 10.85
CA LEU A 123 3.67 -14.97 10.13
C LEU A 123 3.82 -14.83 8.61
N THR A 124 4.10 -13.62 8.08
CA THR A 124 4.38 -13.47 6.64
C THR A 124 5.63 -14.25 6.23
N ASN A 125 6.71 -14.24 7.04
CA ASN A 125 7.90 -15.02 6.74
C ASN A 125 7.62 -16.52 6.75
N LYS A 126 6.76 -17.00 7.67
CA LYS A 126 6.35 -18.41 7.70
C LYS A 126 5.55 -18.79 6.46
N PHE A 127 4.57 -17.99 6.06
CA PHE A 127 3.82 -18.25 4.83
C PHE A 127 4.69 -18.11 3.57
N SER A 128 5.60 -17.15 3.52
CA SER A 128 6.57 -17.05 2.43
C SER A 128 7.43 -18.33 2.34
N TYR A 129 7.95 -18.80 3.47
CA TYR A 129 8.71 -20.06 3.53
C TYR A 129 7.87 -21.25 3.05
N ASP A 130 6.63 -21.38 3.53
CA ASP A 130 5.75 -22.49 3.15
C ASP A 130 5.43 -22.50 1.65
N ASN A 131 5.24 -21.31 1.04
CA ASN A 131 4.92 -21.16 -0.38
C ASN A 131 6.14 -21.32 -1.31
N PHE A 132 7.35 -20.95 -0.87
CA PHE A 132 8.55 -20.91 -1.71
C PHE A 132 9.66 -21.82 -1.21
N ARG A 133 9.30 -22.87 -0.43
CA ARG A 133 10.23 -23.76 0.26
C ARG A 133 11.26 -24.42 -0.65
N GLU A 134 10.86 -24.80 -1.85
CA GLU A 134 11.73 -25.49 -2.81
C GLU A 134 12.93 -24.62 -3.25
N ASN A 135 12.72 -23.31 -3.36
CA ASN A 135 13.75 -22.35 -3.76
C ASN A 135 14.32 -21.54 -2.59
N TRP A 136 14.02 -21.95 -1.33
CA TRP A 136 14.41 -21.19 -0.16
C TRP A 136 15.87 -21.40 0.22
N ASN A 137 16.69 -20.40 -0.03
CA ASN A 137 18.13 -20.43 0.17
C ASN A 137 18.62 -19.73 1.45
N TYR A 138 17.72 -19.25 2.31
CA TYR A 138 18.02 -18.44 3.50
C TYR A 138 18.83 -17.15 3.21
N GLY A 139 18.82 -16.69 1.97
CA GLY A 139 19.44 -15.43 1.56
C GLY A 139 18.71 -14.21 2.09
N ARG A 140 19.37 -13.07 1.99
CA ARG A 140 18.76 -11.77 2.36
C ARG A 140 17.77 -11.30 1.29
N GLY A 141 16.83 -10.42 1.68
CA GLY A 141 15.94 -9.73 0.76
C GLY A 141 16.46 -8.36 0.36
N LEU A 142 16.08 -7.87 -0.83
CA LEU A 142 16.12 -6.46 -1.14
C LEU A 142 14.79 -5.85 -0.68
N MET A 143 14.81 -4.96 0.32
CA MET A 143 13.62 -4.26 0.82
C MET A 143 13.70 -2.79 0.50
N ILE A 144 12.78 -2.30 -0.34
CA ILE A 144 12.62 -0.87 -0.62
C ILE A 144 11.81 -0.27 0.52
N ALA A 145 12.49 0.26 1.52
CA ALA A 145 11.87 0.88 2.69
C ALA A 145 12.64 2.12 3.13
N ASP A 146 11.96 2.99 3.87
CA ASP A 146 12.58 4.10 4.57
C ASP A 146 12.34 4.00 6.09
N ILE A 147 13.29 4.53 6.86
CA ILE A 147 13.21 4.68 8.32
C ILE A 147 13.33 6.18 8.63
N VAL A 148 12.51 6.98 7.96
CA VAL A 148 12.54 8.43 8.09
C VAL A 148 11.42 8.89 9.00
N MET A 149 11.78 9.54 10.11
CA MET A 149 10.84 10.35 10.90
C MET A 149 10.65 11.66 10.16
N THR A 150 9.42 11.91 9.70
CA THR A 150 9.13 13.07 8.83
C THR A 150 9.23 14.36 9.62
N THR A 151 8.63 14.38 10.84
CA THR A 151 8.60 15.51 11.75
C THR A 151 8.16 15.05 13.14
N TYR A 152 8.00 16.01 14.07
CA TYR A 152 7.49 15.76 15.42
C TYR A 152 6.27 16.64 15.68
N THR A 153 5.36 16.13 16.51
CA THR A 153 4.22 16.91 17.02
C THR A 153 4.68 17.96 18.03
N GLN A 154 3.82 18.89 18.41
CA GLN A 154 4.10 19.84 19.50
C GLN A 154 4.36 19.11 20.83
N GLY A 155 3.73 17.97 21.05
CA GLY A 155 3.98 17.10 22.22
C GLY A 155 5.25 16.23 22.11
N GLY A 156 6.10 16.42 21.08
CA GLY A 156 7.37 15.70 20.90
C GLY A 156 7.22 14.26 20.38
N VAL A 157 6.03 13.85 19.95
CA VAL A 157 5.79 12.51 19.42
C VAL A 157 6.14 12.47 17.93
N PRO A 158 6.89 11.44 17.44
CA PRO A 158 7.25 11.32 16.02
C PRO A 158 6.03 11.22 15.10
N ILE A 159 6.13 11.84 13.91
CA ILE A 159 5.21 11.63 12.80
C ILE A 159 5.97 10.92 11.68
N CYS A 160 5.48 9.77 11.23
CA CYS A 160 6.11 9.00 10.16
C CYS A 160 5.10 8.09 9.45
N SER A 161 5.53 7.38 8.43
CA SER A 161 4.73 6.30 7.86
C SER A 161 4.59 5.13 8.85
N ALA A 162 3.50 4.36 8.79
CA ALA A 162 3.33 3.16 9.60
C ALA A 162 4.49 2.15 9.37
N THR A 163 4.98 2.04 8.13
CA THR A 163 6.15 1.21 7.78
C THR A 163 7.41 1.72 8.47
N SER A 164 7.71 3.03 8.40
CA SER A 164 8.90 3.60 9.06
C SER A 164 8.85 3.44 10.57
N GLY A 165 7.69 3.67 11.19
CA GLY A 165 7.50 3.46 12.63
C GLY A 165 7.70 2.00 13.06
N GLY A 166 7.13 1.06 12.31
CA GLY A 166 7.30 -0.38 12.54
C GLY A 166 8.75 -0.83 12.38
N MET A 167 9.42 -0.44 11.29
CA MET A 167 10.80 -0.82 11.00
C MET A 167 11.82 -0.20 11.97
N ASN A 168 11.58 1.02 12.43
CA ASN A 168 12.44 1.64 13.45
C ASN A 168 12.49 0.81 14.74
N GLY A 169 11.39 0.16 15.11
CA GLY A 169 11.32 -0.73 16.28
C GLY A 169 12.20 -1.97 16.19
N ILE A 170 12.55 -2.42 14.98
CA ILE A 170 13.37 -3.62 14.71
C ILE A 170 14.69 -3.28 14.00
N ARG A 171 15.11 -2.03 14.00
CA ARG A 171 16.26 -1.54 13.21
C ARG A 171 17.56 -2.33 13.40
N PHE A 172 17.80 -2.90 14.58
CA PHE A 172 19.03 -3.64 14.87
C PHE A 172 19.12 -4.99 14.15
N ILE A 173 18.00 -5.57 13.72
CA ILE A 173 17.99 -6.84 13.01
C ILE A 173 17.90 -6.69 11.49
N LEU A 174 17.59 -5.49 10.98
CA LEU A 174 17.41 -5.25 9.54
C LEU A 174 18.64 -5.62 8.69
N PRO A 175 19.91 -5.33 9.10
CA PRO A 175 21.09 -5.69 8.32
C PRO A 175 21.28 -7.20 8.11
N TYR A 176 20.67 -8.02 8.97
CA TYR A 176 20.70 -9.47 8.84
C TYR A 176 19.61 -10.04 7.94
N LEU A 177 18.54 -9.26 7.73
CA LEU A 177 17.40 -9.64 6.90
C LEU A 177 17.50 -9.07 5.48
N TYR A 178 18.10 -7.88 5.34
CA TYR A 178 18.11 -7.14 4.09
C TYR A 178 19.53 -6.85 3.62
N THR A 179 19.67 -6.71 2.31
CA THR A 179 20.97 -6.40 1.68
C THR A 179 21.43 -4.98 1.94
N SER A 180 20.50 -4.06 2.07
CA SER A 180 20.81 -2.64 2.24
C SER A 180 21.10 -2.29 3.70
N PRO A 181 22.20 -1.56 3.97
CA PRO A 181 22.45 -0.96 5.28
C PRO A 181 21.34 0.00 5.70
N ILE A 182 21.18 0.21 7.01
CA ILE A 182 20.18 1.15 7.57
C ILE A 182 20.40 2.58 7.06
N GLU A 183 21.64 2.95 6.80
CA GLU A 183 22.02 4.26 6.27
C GLU A 183 21.32 4.56 4.93
N VAL A 184 21.19 3.56 4.06
CA VAL A 184 20.45 3.68 2.78
C VAL A 184 18.98 4.01 3.04
N MET A 185 18.37 3.38 4.04
CA MET A 185 16.96 3.59 4.39
C MET A 185 16.69 4.96 5.03
N LYS A 186 17.72 5.72 5.40
CA LYS A 186 17.63 7.09 5.95
C LYS A 186 17.81 8.18 4.91
N ILE A 187 18.25 7.85 3.71
CA ILE A 187 18.51 8.83 2.64
C ILE A 187 17.21 9.41 2.13
N LYS A 188 17.15 10.74 2.02
CA LYS A 188 15.94 11.46 1.55
C LYS A 188 15.82 11.50 0.03
N ASP A 189 16.91 11.44 -0.73
CA ASP A 189 16.87 11.44 -2.18
C ASP A 189 16.42 10.07 -2.72
N LYS A 190 15.35 10.06 -3.55
CA LYS A 190 14.75 8.81 -4.05
C LYS A 190 15.67 8.08 -5.03
N GLU A 191 16.31 8.81 -5.94
CA GLU A 191 17.20 8.21 -6.94
C GLU A 191 18.40 7.57 -6.25
N ALA A 192 19.04 8.31 -5.32
CA ALA A 192 20.16 7.80 -4.55
C ALA A 192 19.77 6.60 -3.69
N THR A 193 18.59 6.62 -3.06
CA THR A 193 18.10 5.50 -2.26
C THR A 193 17.91 4.23 -3.11
N LEU A 194 17.21 4.32 -4.24
CA LEU A 194 16.99 3.17 -5.13
C LEU A 194 18.30 2.67 -5.75
N TYR A 195 19.17 3.58 -6.14
CA TYR A 195 20.50 3.25 -6.65
C TYR A 195 21.32 2.45 -5.62
N LEU A 196 21.34 2.89 -4.37
CA LEU A 196 22.09 2.21 -3.31
C LEU A 196 21.44 0.89 -2.88
N HIS A 197 20.11 0.80 -2.87
CA HIS A 197 19.43 -0.50 -2.72
C HIS A 197 19.90 -1.50 -3.78
N LEU A 198 19.99 -1.07 -5.04
CA LEU A 198 20.50 -1.91 -6.15
C LEU A 198 21.97 -2.25 -5.97
N LEU A 199 22.81 -1.27 -5.61
CA LEU A 199 24.26 -1.48 -5.43
C LEU A 199 24.54 -2.61 -4.44
N PHE A 200 23.91 -2.56 -3.25
CA PHE A 200 24.09 -3.59 -2.22
C PHE A 200 23.43 -4.92 -2.61
N ALA A 201 22.29 -4.91 -3.29
CA ALA A 201 21.64 -6.11 -3.74
C ALA A 201 22.37 -6.80 -4.90
N LEU A 202 22.98 -6.07 -5.82
CA LEU A 202 23.75 -6.63 -6.93
C LEU A 202 25.06 -7.30 -6.45
N LYS A 203 25.62 -6.89 -5.31
CA LYS A 203 26.73 -7.59 -4.65
C LYS A 203 26.30 -8.90 -3.99
N GLU A 204 25.01 -9.03 -3.62
CA GLU A 204 24.47 -10.25 -3.02
C GLU A 204 24.12 -11.28 -4.10
N THR A 205 24.77 -12.43 -4.07
CA THR A 205 24.52 -13.51 -5.05
C THR A 205 23.37 -14.43 -4.65
N LYS A 206 23.05 -14.48 -3.36
CA LYS A 206 21.99 -15.31 -2.78
C LYS A 206 20.73 -14.52 -2.46
N LEU A 207 20.42 -13.48 -3.25
CA LEU A 207 19.20 -12.70 -3.05
C LEU A 207 17.97 -13.61 -3.13
N LEU A 208 17.16 -13.62 -2.06
CA LEU A 208 16.00 -14.50 -1.95
C LEU A 208 14.74 -13.87 -2.54
N TYR A 209 14.49 -12.60 -2.25
CA TYR A 209 13.32 -11.87 -2.73
C TYR A 209 13.58 -10.37 -2.88
N ILE A 210 12.74 -9.71 -3.67
CA ILE A 210 12.66 -8.26 -3.75
C ILE A 210 11.33 -7.83 -3.12
N SER A 211 11.36 -6.82 -2.25
CA SER A 211 10.16 -6.32 -1.58
C SER A 211 10.04 -4.80 -1.65
N GLY A 212 8.81 -4.34 -1.81
CA GLY A 212 8.43 -2.92 -1.75
C GLY A 212 6.97 -2.80 -1.35
N VAL A 213 6.56 -1.64 -0.83
CA VAL A 213 5.17 -1.44 -0.37
C VAL A 213 4.20 -1.64 -1.54
N PHE A 214 4.45 -0.99 -2.67
CA PHE A 214 3.62 -1.10 -3.88
C PHE A 214 4.45 -1.59 -5.06
N ILE A 215 3.82 -2.30 -6.00
CA ILE A 215 4.48 -2.78 -7.23
C ILE A 215 5.08 -1.64 -8.06
N SER A 216 4.55 -0.42 -7.96
CA SER A 216 5.16 0.76 -8.58
C SER A 216 6.55 1.09 -8.03
N ASN A 217 6.84 0.78 -6.76
CA ASN A 217 8.19 0.94 -6.19
C ASN A 217 9.17 -0.07 -6.82
N ILE A 218 8.70 -1.29 -7.07
CA ILE A 218 9.48 -2.33 -7.77
C ILE A 218 9.79 -1.89 -9.20
N LEU A 219 8.79 -1.34 -9.90
CA LEU A 219 9.01 -0.81 -11.25
C LEU A 219 10.01 0.36 -11.25
N ASP A 220 9.90 1.28 -10.30
CA ASP A 220 10.86 2.40 -10.17
C ASP A 220 12.28 1.89 -9.91
N LEU A 221 12.45 0.82 -9.09
CA LEU A 221 13.75 0.17 -8.89
C LEU A 221 14.35 -0.35 -10.21
N PHE A 222 13.56 -1.08 -11.01
CA PHE A 222 14.02 -1.60 -12.29
C PHE A 222 14.31 -0.50 -13.32
N ARG A 223 13.59 0.61 -13.29
CA ARG A 223 13.89 1.79 -14.12
C ARG A 223 15.26 2.43 -13.76
N ILE A 224 15.59 2.48 -12.48
CA ILE A 224 16.93 2.91 -12.04
C ILE A 224 17.99 1.90 -12.50
N LEU A 225 17.73 0.61 -12.38
CA LEU A 225 18.62 -0.43 -12.93
C LEU A 225 18.85 -0.21 -14.43
N GLU A 226 17.78 -0.04 -15.22
CA GLU A 226 17.83 0.20 -16.67
C GLU A 226 18.70 1.43 -17.01
N SER A 227 18.50 2.54 -16.33
CA SER A 227 19.19 3.81 -16.64
C SER A 227 20.61 3.90 -16.08
N LYS A 228 20.97 3.10 -15.05
CA LYS A 228 22.21 3.27 -14.28
C LYS A 228 23.05 1.99 -14.15
N HIS A 229 22.73 0.89 -14.84
CA HIS A 229 23.43 -0.39 -14.69
C HIS A 229 24.95 -0.29 -14.91
N GLN A 230 25.40 0.44 -15.95
CA GLN A 230 26.83 0.64 -16.20
C GLN A 230 27.55 1.34 -15.02
N ASN A 231 26.84 2.25 -14.38
CA ASN A 231 27.37 2.96 -13.23
C ASN A 231 27.44 2.06 -12.00
N LEU A 232 26.43 1.21 -11.80
CA LEU A 232 26.39 0.20 -10.75
C LEU A 232 27.55 -0.81 -10.90
N VAL A 233 27.80 -1.28 -12.13
CA VAL A 233 28.93 -2.16 -12.45
C VAL A 233 30.26 -1.50 -12.09
N ARG A 234 30.47 -0.22 -12.46
CA ARG A 234 31.70 0.52 -12.11
C ARG A 234 31.90 0.69 -10.62
N ASP A 235 30.82 1.03 -9.89
CA ASP A 235 30.89 1.22 -8.44
C ASP A 235 31.18 -0.11 -7.72
N ILE A 236 30.60 -1.24 -8.18
CA ILE A 236 30.91 -2.58 -7.67
C ILE A 236 32.36 -2.95 -7.94
N ARG A 237 32.85 -2.71 -9.15
CA ARG A 237 34.23 -2.98 -9.52
C ARG A 237 35.22 -2.22 -8.65
N ARG A 238 34.95 -0.94 -8.35
CA ARG A 238 35.79 -0.06 -7.54
C ARG A 238 35.60 -0.26 -6.04
N GLY A 239 34.49 -0.83 -5.60
CA GLY A 239 34.14 -0.94 -4.19
C GLY A 239 33.86 0.41 -3.53
N CYS A 240 33.36 1.39 -4.29
CA CYS A 240 33.03 2.71 -3.76
C CYS A 240 31.89 3.37 -4.52
N ILE A 241 31.17 4.24 -3.84
CA ILE A 241 30.04 4.99 -4.36
C ILE A 241 30.56 6.21 -5.14
N ARG A 242 30.03 6.45 -6.33
CA ARG A 242 30.32 7.62 -7.15
C ARG A 242 30.03 8.94 -6.42
N ASN A 243 30.77 10.01 -6.76
CA ASN A 243 30.66 11.30 -6.07
C ASN A 243 29.37 12.07 -6.37
N ASN A 244 28.75 11.84 -7.51
CA ASN A 244 27.57 12.62 -7.97
C ASN A 244 26.20 12.13 -7.44
N LEU A 245 26.18 11.16 -6.53
CA LEU A 245 24.94 10.83 -5.82
C LEU A 245 24.63 11.87 -4.74
N ASN A 246 23.38 12.28 -4.65
CA ASN A 246 22.91 13.28 -3.68
C ASN A 246 22.75 12.66 -2.28
N ILE A 247 23.89 12.46 -1.61
CA ILE A 247 24.01 11.97 -0.23
C ILE A 247 25.05 12.79 0.51
N ASP A 248 24.87 12.98 1.82
CA ASP A 248 25.85 13.67 2.65
C ASP A 248 27.16 12.88 2.80
N GLU A 249 28.28 13.60 3.05
CA GLU A 249 29.61 12.99 3.11
C GLU A 249 29.76 11.96 4.25
N ASN A 250 29.13 12.15 5.39
CA ASN A 250 29.20 11.19 6.49
C ASN A 250 28.53 9.87 6.12
N THR A 251 27.35 9.95 5.51
CA THR A 251 26.65 8.78 4.96
C THR A 251 27.49 8.11 3.88
N ARG A 252 28.10 8.88 2.97
CA ARG A 252 28.99 8.35 1.92
C ARG A 252 30.18 7.59 2.49
N LYS A 253 30.90 8.18 3.45
CA LYS A 253 32.04 7.54 4.12
C LYS A 253 31.63 6.24 4.79
N LYS A 254 30.50 6.24 5.50
CA LYS A 254 30.00 5.06 6.19
C LYS A 254 29.58 3.95 5.22
N LEU A 255 28.91 4.29 4.12
CA LEU A 255 28.52 3.29 3.12
C LEU A 255 29.75 2.76 2.35
N ASN A 256 30.74 3.59 2.04
CA ASN A 256 31.99 3.16 1.40
C ASN A 256 32.80 2.20 2.29
N SER A 257 32.77 2.36 3.62
CA SER A 257 33.43 1.41 4.53
C SER A 257 32.79 0.00 4.54
N LEU A 258 31.57 -0.14 4.02
CA LEU A 258 30.86 -1.41 3.87
C LEU A 258 31.04 -2.05 2.48
N LEU A 259 31.75 -1.35 1.58
CA LEU A 259 31.98 -1.83 0.22
C LEU A 259 33.45 -2.27 0.06
N SER A 260 33.64 -3.25 -0.77
CA SER A 260 34.98 -3.71 -1.23
C SER A 260 34.94 -3.90 -2.74
N PRO A 261 36.07 -3.70 -3.45
CA PRO A 261 36.17 -3.98 -4.87
C PRO A 261 35.81 -5.43 -5.19
N ASP A 262 35.00 -5.62 -6.26
CA ASP A 262 34.59 -6.94 -6.73
C ASP A 262 34.54 -6.97 -8.26
N ALA A 263 35.72 -7.14 -8.86
CA ALA A 263 35.86 -7.18 -10.33
C ALA A 263 35.14 -8.37 -10.93
N SER A 264 35.23 -9.55 -10.30
CA SER A 264 34.59 -10.78 -10.81
C SER A 264 33.07 -10.63 -10.86
N ARG A 265 32.45 -10.05 -9.82
CA ARG A 265 31.01 -9.79 -9.81
C ARG A 265 30.62 -8.73 -10.84
N ALA A 266 31.43 -7.66 -10.97
CA ALA A 266 31.21 -6.61 -11.94
C ALA A 266 31.23 -7.14 -13.38
N ASP A 267 32.21 -8.02 -13.73
CA ASP A 267 32.30 -8.64 -15.07
C ASP A 267 31.09 -9.50 -15.40
N LYS A 268 30.63 -10.32 -14.43
CA LYS A 268 29.42 -11.13 -14.60
C LYS A 268 28.17 -10.25 -14.81
N LEU A 269 28.04 -9.17 -14.07
CA LEU A 269 26.90 -8.25 -14.20
C LEU A 269 26.95 -7.53 -15.55
N ASP A 270 28.12 -7.04 -15.98
CA ASP A 270 28.29 -6.37 -17.26
C ASP A 270 27.93 -7.27 -18.43
N TYR A 271 28.40 -8.53 -18.40
CA TYR A 271 28.01 -9.55 -19.37
C TYR A 271 26.50 -9.79 -19.42
N GLU A 272 25.83 -9.91 -18.26
CA GLU A 272 24.38 -10.13 -18.24
C GLU A 272 23.58 -8.91 -18.68
N PHE A 273 24.03 -7.69 -18.36
CA PHE A 273 23.41 -6.46 -18.85
C PHE A 273 23.59 -6.28 -20.35
N GLY A 274 24.73 -6.71 -20.91
CA GLY A 274 24.97 -6.71 -22.36
C GLY A 274 23.97 -7.53 -23.18
N LYS A 275 23.31 -8.51 -22.58
CA LYS A 275 22.24 -9.31 -23.22
C LYS A 275 20.87 -8.60 -23.22
N GLY A 276 20.78 -7.36 -22.74
CA GLY A 276 19.54 -6.62 -22.56
C GLY A 276 18.86 -6.90 -21.21
N LEU A 277 17.72 -6.24 -20.96
CA LEU A 277 17.11 -6.21 -19.63
C LEU A 277 15.88 -7.12 -19.47
N LYS A 278 15.40 -7.74 -20.53
CA LYS A 278 14.30 -8.73 -20.42
C LYS A 278 14.76 -9.90 -19.56
N GLY A 279 14.00 -10.20 -18.50
CA GLY A 279 14.33 -11.28 -17.57
C GLY A 279 15.63 -11.08 -16.78
N ILE A 280 16.13 -9.86 -16.66
CA ILE A 280 17.43 -9.55 -16.04
C ILE A 280 17.51 -10.03 -14.59
N SER A 281 16.42 -9.96 -13.82
CA SER A 281 16.45 -10.31 -12.41
C SER A 281 16.84 -11.76 -12.15
N ARG A 282 16.34 -12.72 -12.96
CA ARG A 282 16.74 -14.13 -12.83
C ARG A 282 18.20 -14.37 -13.24
N ARG A 283 18.72 -13.59 -14.19
CA ARG A 283 20.10 -13.74 -14.67
C ARG A 283 21.13 -13.19 -13.67
N VAL A 284 20.82 -12.07 -13.02
CA VAL A 284 21.71 -11.46 -12.01
C VAL A 284 21.54 -12.05 -10.62
N TRP A 285 20.36 -12.60 -10.31
CA TRP A 285 20.03 -13.29 -9.05
C TRP A 285 19.36 -14.64 -9.32
N PRO A 286 20.12 -15.69 -9.67
CA PRO A 286 19.55 -17.00 -10.03
C PRO A 286 18.68 -17.64 -8.95
N ASN A 287 18.90 -17.28 -7.69
CA ASN A 287 18.15 -17.80 -6.54
C ASN A 287 16.95 -16.93 -6.14
N LEU A 288 16.64 -15.89 -6.90
CA LEU A 288 15.51 -15.02 -6.62
C LEU A 288 14.20 -15.79 -6.79
N SER A 289 13.43 -15.90 -5.70
CA SER A 289 12.28 -16.80 -5.63
C SER A 289 10.96 -16.07 -5.90
N TYR A 290 10.79 -14.83 -5.40
CA TYR A 290 9.53 -14.08 -5.52
C TYR A 290 9.72 -12.57 -5.33
N ILE A 291 8.68 -11.84 -5.67
CA ILE A 291 8.53 -10.41 -5.36
C ILE A 291 7.42 -10.26 -4.32
N ALA A 292 7.73 -9.61 -3.18
CA ALA A 292 6.76 -9.33 -2.12
C ALA A 292 6.29 -7.88 -2.21
N THR A 293 5.04 -7.65 -2.60
CA THR A 293 4.50 -6.29 -2.79
C THR A 293 2.98 -6.28 -2.86
N VAL A 294 2.37 -5.14 -2.54
CA VAL A 294 0.94 -4.95 -2.80
C VAL A 294 0.73 -4.78 -4.31
N THR A 295 -0.06 -5.66 -4.88
CA THR A 295 -0.52 -5.65 -6.28
C THR A 295 -2.02 -5.96 -6.34
N GLY A 296 -2.58 -6.10 -7.56
CA GLY A 296 -4.02 -6.28 -7.78
C GLY A 296 -4.79 -4.97 -7.82
N ALA A 297 -6.10 -5.02 -8.03
CA ALA A 297 -6.96 -3.84 -8.19
C ALA A 297 -6.33 -2.80 -9.12
N ASN A 298 -6.21 -1.55 -8.69
CA ASN A 298 -5.65 -0.44 -9.47
C ASN A 298 -4.12 -0.50 -9.72
N PHE A 299 -3.40 -1.41 -9.05
CA PHE A 299 -1.95 -1.58 -9.26
C PHE A 299 -1.61 -2.55 -10.40
N SER A 300 -2.57 -3.34 -10.84
CA SER A 300 -2.36 -4.36 -11.88
C SER A 300 -1.87 -3.80 -13.24
N ILE A 301 -1.98 -2.49 -13.49
CA ILE A 301 -1.41 -1.84 -14.70
C ILE A 301 0.12 -1.90 -14.78
N TYR A 302 0.78 -2.22 -13.65
CA TYR A 302 2.24 -2.30 -13.57
C TYR A 302 2.77 -3.72 -13.70
N ASP A 303 1.90 -4.76 -13.63
CA ASP A 303 2.29 -6.16 -13.58
C ASP A 303 3.11 -6.56 -14.82
N ASP A 304 2.62 -6.25 -16.04
CA ASP A 304 3.33 -6.59 -17.28
C ASP A 304 4.69 -5.89 -17.40
N LYS A 305 4.79 -4.65 -16.88
CA LYS A 305 6.04 -3.88 -16.89
C LYS A 305 7.08 -4.47 -15.95
N VAL A 306 6.65 -4.97 -14.78
CA VAL A 306 7.54 -5.66 -13.84
C VAL A 306 7.91 -7.03 -14.41
N ASN A 307 6.97 -7.75 -15.01
CA ASN A 307 7.19 -9.06 -15.63
C ASN A 307 8.25 -9.00 -16.73
N TYR A 308 8.37 -7.90 -17.46
CA TYR A 308 9.44 -7.71 -18.43
C TYR A 308 10.83 -7.92 -17.84
N TYR A 309 11.09 -7.38 -16.63
CA TYR A 309 12.38 -7.50 -15.94
C TYR A 309 12.54 -8.80 -15.15
N THR A 310 11.45 -9.43 -14.77
CA THR A 310 11.45 -10.51 -13.77
C THR A 310 11.22 -11.90 -14.38
N ASP A 311 10.88 -11.96 -15.67
CA ASP A 311 10.55 -13.22 -16.36
C ASP A 311 9.47 -13.99 -15.59
N SER A 312 8.37 -13.30 -15.27
CA SER A 312 7.20 -13.85 -14.58
C SER A 312 7.52 -14.52 -13.22
N LEU A 313 8.45 -13.93 -12.45
CA LEU A 313 8.61 -14.33 -11.04
C LEU A 313 7.27 -14.17 -10.30
N PRO A 314 6.94 -15.10 -9.39
CA PRO A 314 5.74 -14.97 -8.58
C PRO A 314 5.69 -13.63 -7.84
N ILE A 315 4.57 -12.91 -7.97
CA ILE A 315 4.29 -11.69 -7.21
C ILE A 315 3.36 -12.08 -6.07
N TYR A 316 3.86 -11.98 -4.85
CA TYR A 316 3.16 -12.34 -3.63
C TYR A 316 2.76 -11.08 -2.85
N SER A 317 1.48 -10.93 -2.59
CA SER A 317 0.95 -9.85 -1.75
C SER A 317 0.70 -10.39 -0.33
N PRO A 318 1.66 -10.23 0.61
CA PRO A 318 1.66 -11.00 1.85
C PRO A 318 0.62 -10.54 2.86
N ALA A 319 0.19 -9.29 2.81
CA ALA A 319 -0.65 -8.70 3.84
C ALA A 319 -1.53 -7.56 3.34
N TYR A 320 -2.68 -7.40 4.00
CA TYR A 320 -3.55 -6.25 3.91
C TYR A 320 -3.40 -5.43 5.20
N ALA A 321 -2.67 -4.32 5.09
CA ALA A 321 -2.40 -3.42 6.21
C ALA A 321 -2.75 -1.98 5.85
N ALA A 322 -3.36 -1.28 6.78
CA ALA A 322 -3.62 0.15 6.75
C ALA A 322 -2.87 0.84 7.89
N THR A 323 -2.83 2.17 7.89
CA THR A 323 -2.27 2.93 9.00
C THR A 323 -3.06 2.68 10.29
N GLU A 324 -4.34 2.39 10.15
CA GLU A 324 -5.31 2.16 11.22
C GLU A 324 -5.19 0.77 11.87
N ALA A 325 -4.86 -0.27 11.08
CA ALA A 325 -4.72 -1.64 11.58
C ALA A 325 -3.98 -2.57 10.60
N MET A 326 -3.43 -3.65 11.15
CA MET A 326 -3.03 -4.84 10.39
C MET A 326 -4.27 -5.71 10.20
N ILE A 327 -4.88 -5.67 9.01
CA ILE A 327 -6.23 -6.19 8.77
C ILE A 327 -6.20 -7.68 8.42
N GLY A 328 -5.35 -8.07 7.48
CA GLY A 328 -5.36 -9.41 6.96
C GLY A 328 -4.00 -9.92 6.51
N ILE A 329 -3.88 -11.23 6.41
CA ILE A 329 -2.67 -11.92 5.96
C ILE A 329 -3.01 -12.89 4.85
N ASN A 330 -2.12 -13.02 3.88
CA ASN A 330 -2.29 -13.91 2.74
C ASN A 330 -1.46 -15.19 2.92
N PRO A 331 -2.08 -16.36 3.09
CA PRO A 331 -1.37 -17.64 3.14
C PRO A 331 -0.98 -18.21 1.77
N TYR A 332 -1.38 -17.58 0.63
CA TYR A 332 -1.29 -18.15 -0.71
C TYR A 332 -0.41 -17.31 -1.64
N ALA A 333 0.60 -17.90 -2.27
CA ALA A 333 1.47 -17.20 -3.20
C ALA A 333 0.80 -16.77 -4.52
N ASN A 334 -0.20 -17.54 -4.97
CA ASN A 334 -0.83 -17.39 -6.29
C ASN A 334 -2.22 -16.76 -6.25
N LYS A 335 -2.64 -16.23 -5.09
CA LYS A 335 -3.95 -15.59 -4.90
C LYS A 335 -3.77 -14.29 -4.13
N ILE A 336 -4.53 -13.26 -4.49
CA ILE A 336 -4.55 -11.99 -3.78
C ILE A 336 -5.80 -11.96 -2.91
N ARG A 337 -5.75 -12.70 -1.79
CA ARG A 337 -6.81 -12.73 -0.78
C ARG A 337 -6.21 -12.76 0.61
N TYR A 338 -6.92 -12.23 1.56
CA TYR A 338 -6.42 -12.01 2.91
C TYR A 338 -7.37 -12.58 3.94
N VAL A 339 -6.87 -13.46 4.79
CA VAL A 339 -7.59 -13.92 5.98
C VAL A 339 -7.61 -12.77 6.98
N ILE A 340 -8.78 -12.36 7.44
CA ILE A 340 -8.88 -11.34 8.49
C ILE A 340 -8.19 -11.84 9.76
N ILE A 341 -7.41 -10.97 10.42
CA ILE A 341 -6.68 -11.32 11.64
C ILE A 341 -7.52 -10.92 12.85
N PRO A 342 -8.15 -11.87 13.58
CA PRO A 342 -9.20 -11.54 14.55
C PRO A 342 -8.68 -10.89 15.84
N ASP A 343 -7.36 -10.92 16.15
CA ASP A 343 -6.78 -10.35 17.37
C ASP A 343 -6.17 -8.95 17.21
N THR A 344 -6.19 -8.37 15.99
CA THR A 344 -5.55 -7.07 15.71
C THR A 344 -6.49 -5.87 15.87
N ALA A 345 -7.78 -6.09 15.71
CA ALA A 345 -8.84 -5.11 15.95
C ALA A 345 -10.16 -5.87 16.15
N PHE A 346 -11.17 -5.21 16.67
CA PHE A 346 -12.55 -5.66 16.56
C PHE A 346 -13.10 -5.18 15.22
N TYR A 347 -13.71 -6.10 14.46
CA TYR A 347 -14.20 -5.87 13.11
C TYR A 347 -15.72 -5.92 13.05
N GLU A 348 -16.29 -4.93 12.38
CA GLU A 348 -17.67 -4.90 11.94
C GLU A 348 -17.71 -4.64 10.42
N PHE A 349 -18.80 -5.01 9.78
CA PHE A 349 -18.94 -4.96 8.32
C PHE A 349 -20.31 -4.39 7.94
N ILE A 350 -20.32 -3.40 7.03
CA ILE A 350 -21.54 -2.80 6.49
C ILE A 350 -21.78 -3.41 5.11
N PRO A 351 -22.87 -4.17 4.90
CA PRO A 351 -23.22 -4.74 3.59
C PRO A 351 -23.36 -3.64 2.53
N GLN A 352 -22.78 -3.87 1.36
CA GLN A 352 -22.89 -2.98 0.21
C GLN A 352 -23.93 -3.51 -0.76
N LYS A 353 -25.19 -3.09 -0.62
CA LYS A 353 -26.29 -3.41 -1.55
C LYS A 353 -26.47 -2.29 -2.56
N GLU A 354 -26.79 -2.63 -3.81
CA GLU A 354 -27.13 -1.64 -4.83
C GLU A 354 -28.34 -0.81 -4.38
N GLY A 355 -28.16 0.51 -4.32
CA GLY A 355 -29.23 1.50 -4.10
C GLY A 355 -29.56 1.87 -2.65
N LYS A 356 -29.13 1.12 -1.62
CA LYS A 356 -29.33 1.49 -0.20
C LYS A 356 -28.10 1.15 0.63
N GLU A 357 -27.52 2.14 1.31
CA GLU A 357 -26.63 1.90 2.43
C GLU A 357 -27.49 1.62 3.67
N ASP A 358 -27.50 0.38 4.11
CA ASP A 358 -27.99 0.07 5.45
C ASP A 358 -26.83 0.30 6.45
N SER A 359 -26.59 1.57 6.75
CA SER A 359 -25.49 1.99 7.62
C SER A 359 -25.78 1.74 9.11
N GLN A 360 -26.97 1.28 9.48
CA GLN A 360 -27.32 1.09 10.89
C GLN A 360 -27.02 -0.34 11.39
N ASN A 361 -27.07 -1.34 10.50
CA ASN A 361 -26.83 -2.74 10.85
C ASN A 361 -25.45 -3.18 10.39
N THR A 362 -24.52 -3.32 11.34
CA THR A 362 -23.20 -3.91 11.09
C THR A 362 -23.21 -5.38 11.44
N LEU A 363 -22.50 -6.18 10.64
CA LEU A 363 -22.28 -7.61 10.84
C LEU A 363 -20.91 -7.87 11.47
N CYS A 364 -20.80 -8.97 12.23
CA CYS A 364 -19.54 -9.47 12.75
C CYS A 364 -18.90 -10.50 11.79
N LEU A 365 -17.70 -10.99 12.10
CA LEU A 365 -16.91 -11.88 11.23
C LEU A 365 -17.65 -13.16 10.82
N GLU A 366 -18.42 -13.76 11.74
CA GLU A 366 -19.15 -15.00 11.53
C GLU A 366 -20.44 -14.86 10.74
N GLU A 367 -20.91 -13.63 10.53
CA GLU A 367 -22.17 -13.33 9.83
C GLU A 367 -21.96 -13.01 8.34
N LEU A 368 -20.71 -13.07 7.88
CA LEU A 368 -20.36 -12.69 6.51
C LEU A 368 -20.63 -13.82 5.52
N GLU A 369 -21.04 -13.45 4.31
CA GLU A 369 -21.40 -14.38 3.24
C GLU A 369 -20.44 -14.29 2.05
N ILE A 370 -20.07 -15.44 1.47
CA ILE A 370 -19.23 -15.51 0.26
C ILE A 370 -19.93 -14.80 -0.90
N GLY A 371 -19.13 -14.03 -1.67
CA GLY A 371 -19.62 -13.27 -2.82
C GLY A 371 -20.16 -11.88 -2.46
N THR A 372 -20.47 -11.62 -1.18
CA THR A 372 -21.03 -10.35 -0.72
C THR A 372 -19.93 -9.32 -0.47
N LYS A 373 -20.23 -8.05 -0.77
CA LYS A 373 -19.32 -6.90 -0.60
C LYS A 373 -19.66 -6.18 0.70
N TYR A 374 -18.62 -5.79 1.43
CA TYR A 374 -18.75 -5.11 2.72
C TYR A 374 -17.76 -3.94 2.85
N GLU A 375 -18.19 -2.87 3.49
CA GLU A 375 -17.30 -1.83 4.00
C GLU A 375 -16.78 -2.26 5.38
N ILE A 376 -15.46 -2.15 5.60
CA ILE A 376 -14.84 -2.50 6.88
C ILE A 376 -15.00 -1.35 7.87
N VAL A 377 -15.43 -1.71 9.08
CA VAL A 377 -15.47 -0.85 10.27
C VAL A 377 -14.58 -1.47 11.34
N ILE A 378 -13.75 -0.66 12.00
CA ILE A 378 -12.81 -1.17 13.00
C ILE A 378 -12.95 -0.45 14.35
N THR A 379 -12.68 -1.20 15.42
CA THR A 379 -12.34 -0.67 16.74
C THR A 379 -10.96 -1.20 17.11
N ASN A 380 -9.98 -0.31 17.26
CA ASN A 380 -8.57 -0.68 17.37
C ASN A 380 -7.92 -0.26 18.70
N TYR A 381 -6.72 -0.79 18.97
CA TYR A 381 -5.91 -0.47 20.16
C TYR A 381 -5.33 0.96 20.15
N ALA A 382 -5.59 1.74 19.11
CA ALA A 382 -5.05 3.09 18.94
C ALA A 382 -6.10 4.20 19.10
N GLY A 383 -7.34 3.83 19.51
CA GLY A 383 -8.37 4.79 19.90
C GLY A 383 -9.37 5.15 18.81
N LEU A 384 -9.47 4.35 17.77
CA LEU A 384 -10.56 4.45 16.81
C LEU A 384 -11.66 3.45 17.21
N TYR A 385 -12.88 3.91 17.43
CA TYR A 385 -14.03 3.11 17.85
C TYR A 385 -15.12 3.20 16.80
N ARG A 386 -15.57 2.06 16.31
CA ARG A 386 -16.53 1.90 15.19
C ARG A 386 -16.22 2.82 14.01
N TYR A 387 -14.92 2.86 13.67
CA TYR A 387 -14.38 3.74 12.64
C TYR A 387 -14.60 3.13 11.26
N ARG A 388 -15.34 3.83 10.40
CA ARG A 388 -15.54 3.48 9.00
C ARG A 388 -14.26 3.77 8.22
N MET A 389 -13.58 2.72 7.75
CA MET A 389 -12.35 2.87 6.96
C MET A 389 -12.61 3.40 5.55
N GLY A 390 -13.82 3.16 5.02
CA GLY A 390 -14.18 3.40 3.64
C GLY A 390 -13.61 2.38 2.66
N ASP A 391 -12.90 1.36 3.15
CA ASP A 391 -12.40 0.25 2.34
C ASP A 391 -13.51 -0.77 2.13
N VAL A 392 -13.78 -1.12 0.86
CA VAL A 392 -14.75 -2.13 0.47
C VAL A 392 -14.01 -3.39 0.03
N VAL A 393 -14.42 -4.50 0.63
CA VAL A 393 -13.88 -5.84 0.37
C VAL A 393 -14.99 -6.78 -0.07
N GLN A 394 -14.64 -7.85 -0.77
CA GLN A 394 -15.53 -8.98 -1.06
C GLN A 394 -15.06 -10.21 -0.29
N VAL A 395 -15.98 -10.90 0.35
CA VAL A 395 -15.70 -12.20 0.95
C VAL A 395 -15.61 -13.25 -0.15
N VAL A 396 -14.46 -13.95 -0.23
CA VAL A 396 -14.17 -14.91 -1.32
C VAL A 396 -13.97 -16.34 -0.81
N GLY A 397 -14.06 -16.53 0.50
CA GLY A 397 -13.91 -17.82 1.14
C GLY A 397 -13.74 -17.69 2.65
N PHE A 398 -13.35 -18.81 3.28
CA PHE A 398 -13.03 -18.87 4.70
C PHE A 398 -11.75 -19.68 4.93
N TYR A 399 -10.91 -19.18 5.82
CA TYR A 399 -9.79 -19.89 6.40
C TYR A 399 -10.20 -20.36 7.80
N ASN A 400 -10.44 -21.66 7.98
CA ASN A 400 -11.19 -22.19 9.11
C ASN A 400 -12.58 -21.50 9.17
N ASN A 401 -12.89 -20.76 10.23
CA ASN A 401 -14.15 -20.01 10.39
C ASN A 401 -13.97 -18.49 10.16
N CYS A 402 -12.77 -18.06 9.75
CA CYS A 402 -12.47 -16.65 9.57
C CYS A 402 -12.58 -16.27 8.08
N PRO A 403 -13.23 -15.15 7.73
CA PRO A 403 -13.42 -14.78 6.33
C PRO A 403 -12.11 -14.46 5.63
N GLU A 404 -12.01 -14.92 4.38
CA GLU A 404 -11.02 -14.48 3.40
C GLU A 404 -11.63 -13.38 2.54
N VAL A 405 -10.92 -12.26 2.41
CA VAL A 405 -11.40 -11.10 1.67
C VAL A 405 -10.44 -10.69 0.55
N GLU A 406 -11.01 -10.16 -0.53
CA GLU A 406 -10.30 -9.41 -1.56
C GLU A 406 -10.63 -7.93 -1.42
N PHE A 407 -9.61 -7.07 -1.46
CA PHE A 407 -9.81 -5.62 -1.49
C PHE A 407 -10.31 -5.20 -2.87
N LEU A 408 -11.42 -4.48 -2.92
CA LEU A 408 -12.00 -3.98 -4.18
C LEU A 408 -11.65 -2.52 -4.43
N TYR A 409 -12.07 -1.61 -3.53
CA TYR A 409 -11.87 -0.17 -3.69
C TYR A 409 -12.10 0.59 -2.38
N ARG A 410 -11.70 1.86 -2.39
CA ARG A 410 -12.01 2.81 -1.31
C ARG A 410 -13.15 3.73 -1.72
N LYS A 411 -14.20 3.86 -0.90
CA LYS A 411 -15.42 4.64 -1.20
C LYS A 411 -15.15 6.09 -1.63
N ASN A 412 -14.16 6.74 -1.05
CA ASN A 412 -13.79 8.11 -1.39
C ASN A 412 -12.99 8.25 -2.71
N GLN A 413 -12.80 7.16 -3.44
CA GLN A 413 -12.10 7.07 -4.74
C GLN A 413 -13.03 6.53 -5.84
N VAL A 414 -14.31 6.88 -5.77
CA VAL A 414 -15.34 6.50 -6.73
C VAL A 414 -15.73 7.74 -7.54
N LEU A 415 -15.74 7.64 -8.87
CA LEU A 415 -16.38 8.61 -9.74
C LEU A 415 -17.89 8.38 -9.67
N ASN A 416 -18.62 9.42 -9.28
CA ASN A 416 -20.08 9.35 -9.15
C ASN A 416 -20.67 10.72 -9.46
N MET A 417 -21.24 10.87 -10.65
CA MET A 417 -21.82 12.14 -11.12
C MET A 417 -23.36 12.11 -11.15
N VAL A 418 -23.92 10.93 -11.49
CA VAL A 418 -25.37 10.71 -11.62
C VAL A 418 -25.81 9.34 -11.07
N SER A 419 -25.15 8.90 -10.00
CA SER A 419 -25.39 7.61 -9.29
C SER A 419 -24.81 6.36 -9.96
N GLU A 420 -23.89 6.49 -10.93
CA GLU A 420 -23.25 5.40 -11.66
C GLU A 420 -22.13 4.71 -10.89
N LYS A 421 -21.56 5.33 -9.86
CA LYS A 421 -20.55 4.78 -8.91
C LYS A 421 -19.44 3.99 -9.61
N THR A 422 -18.76 4.61 -10.59
CA THR A 422 -17.60 3.98 -11.26
C THR A 422 -16.40 3.97 -10.32
N ASN A 423 -16.01 2.79 -9.85
CA ASN A 423 -14.91 2.61 -8.91
C ASN A 423 -13.56 2.47 -9.62
N GLU A 424 -12.45 2.44 -8.85
CA GLU A 424 -11.09 2.31 -9.38
C GLU A 424 -10.90 1.00 -10.17
N GLU A 425 -11.58 -0.08 -9.82
CA GLU A 425 -11.51 -1.36 -10.52
C GLU A 425 -12.11 -1.27 -11.92
N HIS A 426 -13.33 -0.72 -12.04
CA HIS A 426 -13.98 -0.48 -13.34
C HIS A 426 -13.07 0.33 -14.27
N LEU A 427 -12.51 1.44 -13.77
CA LEU A 427 -11.61 2.30 -14.54
C LEU A 427 -10.32 1.59 -14.93
N THR A 428 -9.66 0.90 -13.99
CA THR A 428 -8.39 0.23 -14.24
C THR A 428 -8.54 -0.86 -15.30
N ASN A 429 -9.59 -1.69 -15.21
CA ASN A 429 -9.86 -2.75 -16.15
C ASN A 429 -10.19 -2.20 -17.54
N SER A 430 -11.02 -1.14 -17.60
CA SER A 430 -11.36 -0.47 -18.87
C SER A 430 -10.14 0.15 -19.53
N ILE A 431 -9.28 0.83 -18.75
CA ILE A 431 -8.04 1.42 -19.27
C ILE A 431 -7.08 0.33 -19.76
N LYS A 432 -6.87 -0.75 -18.99
CA LYS A 432 -6.04 -1.87 -19.42
C LYS A 432 -6.51 -2.46 -20.75
N SER A 433 -7.81 -2.74 -20.87
CA SER A 433 -8.39 -3.26 -22.11
C SER A 433 -8.19 -2.31 -23.28
N THR A 434 -8.44 -1.01 -23.06
CA THR A 434 -8.25 0.04 -24.07
C THR A 434 -6.79 0.12 -24.54
N ILE A 435 -5.85 0.19 -23.61
CA ILE A 435 -4.41 0.28 -23.89
C ILE A 435 -3.92 -0.94 -24.68
N LYS A 436 -4.38 -2.14 -24.30
CA LYS A 436 -4.06 -3.39 -25.01
C LYS A 436 -4.63 -3.40 -26.43
N LYS A 437 -5.90 -3.02 -26.62
CA LYS A 437 -6.56 -2.98 -27.93
C LYS A 437 -5.89 -2.01 -28.91
N LEU A 438 -5.42 -0.88 -28.40
CA LEU A 438 -4.80 0.17 -29.20
C LEU A 438 -3.26 0.08 -29.23
N ASN A 439 -2.67 -0.93 -28.62
CA ASN A 439 -1.22 -1.16 -28.54
C ASN A 439 -0.44 0.10 -28.07
N LEU A 440 -0.91 0.75 -26.98
CA LEU A 440 -0.35 1.98 -26.44
C LEU A 440 0.57 1.73 -25.25
N ASN A 441 1.59 2.58 -25.10
CA ASN A 441 2.56 2.51 -24.00
C ASN A 441 2.22 3.53 -22.90
N LEU A 442 1.28 3.18 -22.03
CA LEU A 442 0.86 4.01 -20.90
C LEU A 442 1.96 4.06 -19.82
N VAL A 443 2.32 5.28 -19.38
CA VAL A 443 3.17 5.49 -18.20
C VAL A 443 2.32 5.41 -16.94
N ASP A 444 1.30 6.27 -16.82
CA ASP A 444 0.35 6.31 -15.71
C ASP A 444 -0.92 7.08 -16.08
N TYR A 445 -1.92 7.07 -15.18
CA TYR A 445 -3.16 7.81 -15.37
C TYR A 445 -3.77 8.31 -14.05
N THR A 446 -4.64 9.32 -14.17
CA THR A 446 -5.57 9.75 -13.12
C THR A 446 -6.87 10.24 -13.76
N THR A 447 -7.92 10.36 -12.96
CA THR A 447 -9.25 10.78 -13.44
C THR A 447 -9.87 11.83 -12.53
N MET A 448 -10.81 12.59 -13.07
CA MET A 448 -11.66 13.48 -12.28
C MET A 448 -13.02 13.67 -12.95
N PRO A 449 -14.07 14.02 -12.18
CA PRO A 449 -15.33 14.48 -12.75
C PRO A 449 -15.14 15.82 -13.48
N ASP A 450 -15.69 15.93 -14.68
CA ASP A 450 -15.69 17.17 -15.48
C ASP A 450 -17.12 17.68 -15.65
N ASN A 451 -17.45 18.72 -14.89
CA ASN A 451 -18.74 19.41 -14.92
C ASN A 451 -18.69 20.70 -15.76
N SER A 452 -17.64 20.89 -16.58
CA SER A 452 -17.54 22.06 -17.46
C SER A 452 -18.55 22.05 -18.63
N ILE A 453 -19.17 20.89 -18.85
CA ILE A 453 -20.24 20.68 -19.84
C ILE A 453 -21.46 20.05 -19.18
N THR A 454 -22.62 20.16 -19.85
CA THR A 454 -23.86 19.50 -19.42
C THR A 454 -24.39 18.61 -20.56
N PRO A 455 -24.64 17.31 -20.34
CA PRO A 455 -24.31 16.56 -19.11
C PRO A 455 -22.81 16.48 -18.85
N GLY A 456 -22.42 16.36 -17.56
CA GLY A 456 -21.03 16.19 -17.18
C GLY A 456 -20.41 14.87 -17.72
N ARG A 457 -19.11 14.70 -17.56
CA ARG A 457 -18.36 13.52 -18.04
C ARG A 457 -17.17 13.20 -17.14
N TYR A 458 -16.52 12.07 -17.37
CA TYR A 458 -15.21 11.78 -16.82
C TYR A 458 -14.11 12.41 -17.67
N ALA A 459 -13.15 13.07 -17.05
CA ALA A 459 -11.88 13.47 -17.65
C ALA A 459 -10.79 12.50 -17.20
N VAL A 460 -10.13 11.83 -18.16
CA VAL A 460 -9.04 10.88 -17.90
C VAL A 460 -7.75 11.48 -18.42
N TYR A 461 -6.78 11.63 -17.54
CA TYR A 461 -5.48 12.22 -17.81
C TYR A 461 -4.46 11.10 -17.99
N PHE A 462 -3.84 11.03 -19.15
CA PHE A 462 -2.85 10.01 -19.49
C PHE A 462 -1.47 10.60 -19.74
N GLU A 463 -0.45 9.94 -19.22
CA GLU A 463 0.94 10.12 -19.65
C GLU A 463 1.38 8.88 -20.42
N PHE A 464 1.78 9.04 -21.67
CA PHE A 464 2.29 7.96 -22.51
C PHE A 464 3.80 8.07 -22.72
N LYS A 465 4.46 6.93 -22.98
CA LYS A 465 5.89 6.93 -23.30
C LYS A 465 6.19 7.58 -24.66
N ASN A 466 5.26 7.42 -25.62
CA ASN A 466 5.36 7.92 -26.99
C ASN A 466 4.26 8.94 -27.25
N SER A 467 4.48 9.87 -28.17
CA SER A 467 3.47 10.85 -28.63
C SER A 467 2.27 10.14 -29.28
N ILE A 468 1.07 10.67 -29.04
CA ILE A 468 -0.17 10.20 -29.65
C ILE A 468 -0.71 11.30 -30.57
N SER A 469 -1.06 10.94 -31.82
CA SER A 469 -1.68 11.87 -32.76
C SER A 469 -3.12 12.22 -32.37
N ASN A 470 -3.62 13.37 -32.84
CA ASN A 470 -5.00 13.81 -32.56
C ASN A 470 -6.07 12.82 -33.08
N TYR A 471 -5.82 12.12 -34.17
CA TYR A 471 -6.71 11.05 -34.67
C TYR A 471 -6.82 9.91 -33.65
N ASN A 472 -5.71 9.52 -33.06
CA ASN A 472 -5.68 8.46 -32.08
C ASN A 472 -6.34 8.86 -30.75
N ILE A 473 -6.44 10.15 -30.41
CA ILE A 473 -7.13 10.60 -29.19
C ILE A 473 -8.64 10.32 -29.29
N LYS A 474 -9.28 10.61 -30.41
CA LYS A 474 -10.71 10.33 -30.60
C LYS A 474 -11.00 8.82 -30.51
N LEU A 475 -10.20 8.01 -31.19
CA LEU A 475 -10.30 6.56 -31.11
C LEU A 475 -10.07 6.03 -29.69
N LEU A 476 -9.16 6.66 -28.95
CA LEU A 476 -8.89 6.33 -27.54
C LEU A 476 -10.09 6.67 -26.66
N GLU A 477 -10.74 7.85 -26.84
CA GLU A 477 -11.96 8.24 -26.13
C GLU A 477 -13.11 7.27 -26.40
N GLU A 478 -13.37 6.96 -27.66
CA GLU A 478 -14.45 6.05 -28.09
C GLU A 478 -14.24 4.62 -27.53
N THR A 479 -13.00 4.12 -27.64
CA THR A 479 -12.65 2.78 -27.13
C THR A 479 -12.78 2.73 -25.61
N LEU A 480 -12.27 3.74 -24.91
CA LEU A 480 -12.33 3.82 -23.45
C LEU A 480 -13.78 3.93 -22.94
N ASP A 481 -14.62 4.77 -23.58
CA ASP A 481 -16.04 4.87 -23.23
C ASP A 481 -16.73 3.51 -23.38
N LYS A 482 -16.47 2.79 -24.46
CA LYS A 482 -17.01 1.43 -24.70
C LYS A 482 -16.57 0.45 -23.62
N GLU A 483 -15.30 0.48 -23.23
CA GLU A 483 -14.80 -0.40 -22.17
C GLU A 483 -15.38 -0.07 -20.79
N ILE A 484 -15.55 1.22 -20.44
CA ILE A 484 -16.20 1.62 -19.19
C ILE A 484 -17.67 1.19 -19.19
N ARG A 485 -18.39 1.35 -20.30
CA ARG A 485 -19.78 0.89 -20.45
C ARG A 485 -19.91 -0.63 -20.26
N SER A 486 -18.95 -1.38 -20.78
CA SER A 486 -18.92 -2.85 -20.63
C SER A 486 -18.62 -3.29 -19.20
N SER A 487 -17.80 -2.53 -18.45
CA SER A 487 -17.38 -2.86 -17.10
C SER A 487 -18.34 -2.36 -16.02
N ASN A 488 -19.16 -1.34 -16.31
CA ASN A 488 -20.10 -0.73 -15.37
C ASN A 488 -21.46 -0.49 -16.02
N LEU A 489 -22.42 -1.34 -15.72
CA LEU A 489 -23.79 -1.24 -16.25
C LEU A 489 -24.51 0.06 -15.86
N ALA A 490 -24.21 0.61 -14.68
CA ALA A 490 -24.80 1.88 -14.26
C ALA A 490 -24.26 3.06 -15.08
N TYR A 491 -22.95 3.03 -15.41
CA TYR A 491 -22.36 3.99 -16.36
C TYR A 491 -22.99 3.84 -17.76
N ASP A 492 -23.16 2.61 -18.25
CA ASP A 492 -23.81 2.36 -19.54
C ASP A 492 -25.23 2.91 -19.60
N ARG A 493 -26.04 2.68 -18.55
CA ARG A 493 -27.38 3.25 -18.43
C ARG A 493 -27.36 4.79 -18.42
N ALA A 494 -26.45 5.40 -17.67
CA ALA A 494 -26.30 6.84 -17.61
C ALA A 494 -25.94 7.44 -18.98
N ARG A 495 -25.07 6.76 -19.75
CA ARG A 495 -24.69 7.12 -21.12
C ARG A 495 -25.88 6.98 -22.09
N ASN A 496 -26.62 5.87 -22.02
CA ASN A 496 -27.80 5.63 -22.87
C ASN A 496 -28.92 6.63 -22.61
N ASN A 497 -29.14 6.99 -21.35
CA ASN A 497 -30.14 7.96 -20.93
C ASN A 497 -29.69 9.43 -21.13
N LYS A 498 -28.51 9.66 -21.71
CA LYS A 498 -27.91 11.00 -21.92
C LYS A 498 -27.76 11.81 -20.62
N ASN A 499 -27.65 11.14 -19.49
CA ASN A 499 -27.37 11.75 -18.18
C ASN A 499 -25.88 11.99 -17.95
N LEU A 500 -25.03 11.35 -18.77
CA LEU A 500 -23.57 11.49 -18.73
C LEU A 500 -23.03 11.58 -20.16
N SER A 501 -22.09 12.50 -20.40
CA SER A 501 -21.40 12.62 -21.69
C SER A 501 -20.26 11.61 -21.82
N MET A 502 -19.80 11.38 -23.07
CA MET A 502 -18.65 10.51 -23.35
C MET A 502 -17.40 10.96 -22.59
N VAL A 503 -16.61 9.99 -22.13
CA VAL A 503 -15.34 10.27 -21.46
C VAL A 503 -14.44 11.16 -22.32
N LYS A 504 -13.71 12.09 -21.67
CA LYS A 504 -12.71 12.94 -22.30
C LYS A 504 -11.32 12.47 -21.93
N VAL A 505 -10.47 12.30 -22.92
CA VAL A 505 -9.04 12.03 -22.73
C VAL A 505 -8.25 13.34 -22.82
N ILE A 506 -7.33 13.53 -21.89
CA ILE A 506 -6.41 14.67 -21.83
C ILE A 506 -5.01 14.10 -21.70
N LEU A 507 -4.16 14.44 -22.64
CA LEU A 507 -2.76 14.01 -22.64
C LEU A 507 -1.93 14.93 -21.74
N LEU A 508 -0.96 14.33 -21.07
CA LEU A 508 0.00 15.02 -20.20
C LEU A 508 1.41 14.92 -20.78
N GLN A 509 2.18 15.96 -20.54
CA GLN A 509 3.61 15.99 -20.88
C GLN A 509 4.38 14.87 -20.16
N PRO A 510 5.48 14.36 -20.73
CA PRO A 510 6.36 13.40 -20.07
C PRO A 510 6.83 13.91 -18.70
N ASN A 511 7.00 12.97 -17.76
CA ASN A 511 7.39 13.22 -16.36
C ASN A 511 6.34 13.94 -15.49
N THR A 512 5.12 14.16 -15.93
CA THR A 512 4.07 14.80 -15.13
C THR A 512 3.78 14.00 -13.85
N PHE A 513 3.62 12.68 -13.95
CA PHE A 513 3.36 11.85 -12.76
C PHE A 513 4.55 11.76 -11.81
N ASN A 514 5.79 11.86 -12.29
CA ASN A 514 6.95 12.00 -11.42
C ASN A 514 6.93 13.33 -10.66
N THR A 515 6.59 14.42 -11.32
CA THR A 515 6.42 15.74 -10.67
C THR A 515 5.33 15.71 -9.60
N ILE A 516 4.22 15.00 -9.85
CA ILE A 516 3.17 14.78 -8.83
C ILE A 516 3.72 14.00 -7.64
N LYS A 517 4.46 12.91 -7.87
CA LYS A 517 5.09 12.11 -6.80
C LYS A 517 6.05 12.96 -5.96
N GLU A 518 6.88 13.80 -6.58
CA GLU A 518 7.79 14.71 -5.88
C GLU A 518 7.05 15.76 -5.05
N SER A 519 5.96 16.32 -5.59
CA SER A 519 5.11 17.27 -4.86
C SER A 519 4.48 16.64 -3.62
N LEU A 520 4.03 15.38 -3.71
CA LEU A 520 3.48 14.62 -2.59
C LEU A 520 4.56 14.32 -1.55
N TYR A 521 5.77 14.01 -2.00
CA TYR A 521 6.92 13.81 -1.13
C TYR A 521 7.28 15.07 -0.34
N LYS A 522 7.37 16.24 -1.01
CA LYS A 522 7.64 17.53 -0.36
C LYS A 522 6.61 17.89 0.72
N LYS A 523 5.40 17.33 0.65
CA LYS A 523 4.36 17.45 1.67
C LYS A 523 4.48 16.45 2.83
N GLY A 524 5.59 15.70 2.89
CA GLY A 524 5.88 14.77 3.98
C GLY A 524 5.29 13.37 3.83
N ILE A 525 4.74 13.02 2.66
CA ILE A 525 4.32 11.63 2.40
C ILE A 525 5.59 10.79 2.18
N SER A 526 5.73 9.69 2.91
CA SER A 526 6.85 8.76 2.71
C SER A 526 6.95 8.33 1.25
N LYS A 527 8.15 8.39 0.66
CA LYS A 527 8.41 8.05 -0.76
C LYS A 527 7.86 6.69 -1.15
N ASN A 528 7.96 5.73 -0.26
CA ASN A 528 7.55 4.36 -0.50
C ASN A 528 6.03 4.16 -0.36
N GLN A 529 5.32 5.17 0.18
CA GLN A 529 3.86 5.18 0.30
C GLN A 529 3.16 6.10 -0.70
N ILE A 530 3.92 6.81 -1.54
CA ILE A 530 3.34 7.66 -2.57
C ILE A 530 2.70 6.79 -3.64
N LYS A 531 1.40 6.95 -3.82
CA LYS A 531 0.64 6.43 -4.96
C LYS A 531 -0.05 7.59 -5.69
N ILE A 532 -0.14 7.48 -7.00
CA ILE A 532 -0.95 8.42 -7.79
C ILE A 532 -2.43 8.12 -7.50
N PRO A 533 -3.22 9.10 -7.04
CA PRO A 533 -4.66 8.92 -6.85
C PRO A 533 -5.33 8.67 -8.20
N ARG A 534 -6.13 7.61 -8.29
CA ARG A 534 -6.86 7.27 -9.52
C ARG A 534 -8.04 8.20 -9.76
N VAL A 535 -8.60 8.76 -8.70
CA VAL A 535 -9.63 9.79 -8.76
C VAL A 535 -9.17 11.01 -7.97
N ILE A 536 -9.11 12.16 -8.61
CA ILE A 536 -8.79 13.44 -7.99
C ILE A 536 -10.12 14.17 -7.72
N SER A 537 -10.43 14.39 -6.46
CA SER A 537 -11.64 15.15 -6.07
C SER A 537 -11.35 16.59 -5.68
N ASN A 538 -10.36 16.85 -4.82
CA ASN A 538 -10.10 18.20 -4.26
C ASN A 538 -8.62 18.53 -3.98
N ASN A 539 -7.67 17.88 -4.66
CA ASN A 539 -6.25 18.15 -4.42
C ASN A 539 -5.71 19.27 -5.32
N ARG A 540 -5.83 20.53 -4.86
CA ARG A 540 -5.39 21.72 -5.61
C ARG A 540 -3.96 21.65 -6.13
N SER A 541 -3.02 21.05 -5.39
CA SER A 541 -1.62 21.00 -5.85
C SER A 541 -1.42 20.01 -6.99
N ILE A 542 -2.09 18.85 -6.97
CA ILE A 542 -2.06 17.92 -8.10
C ILE A 542 -2.74 18.54 -9.31
N LEU A 543 -3.90 19.17 -9.12
CA LEU A 543 -4.63 19.87 -10.20
C LEU A 543 -3.77 20.94 -10.85
N ASN A 544 -3.03 21.73 -10.09
CA ASN A 544 -2.13 22.76 -10.63
C ASN A 544 -1.00 22.15 -11.48
N ILE A 545 -0.43 21.02 -11.05
CA ILE A 545 0.60 20.32 -11.84
C ILE A 545 0.00 19.78 -13.13
N ILE A 546 -1.15 19.10 -13.06
CA ILE A 546 -1.86 18.58 -14.23
C ILE A 546 -2.19 19.70 -15.22
N ASN A 547 -2.77 20.81 -14.75
CA ASN A 547 -3.18 21.94 -15.61
C ASN A 547 -2.01 22.61 -16.34
N ARG A 548 -0.81 22.65 -15.72
CA ARG A 548 0.41 23.20 -16.35
C ARG A 548 1.04 22.24 -17.36
N ASN A 549 0.71 20.98 -17.32
CA ASN A 549 1.33 19.93 -18.14
C ASN A 549 0.35 19.28 -19.13
N LYS A 550 -0.79 19.89 -19.41
CA LYS A 550 -1.69 19.44 -20.49
C LYS A 550 -1.05 19.71 -21.85
N ILE A 551 -1.19 18.75 -22.78
CA ILE A 551 -0.81 18.89 -24.19
C ILE A 551 -2.00 19.34 -25.01
#